data_9c6e1387463fb3fd3b41a7cdd8441117
#
_entry.id   9c6e1387463fb3fd3b41a7cdd8441117
#
_cell.length_a   1.000
_cell.length_b   1.000
_cell.length_c   1.000
_cell.angle_alpha   90.00
_cell.angle_beta   90.00
_cell.angle_gamma   90.00
#
_symmetry.space_group_name_H-M   'P 1'
#
loop_
_entity.id
_entity.type
_entity.pdbx_description
1 polymer ?
#
loop_
_entity_poly.entity_id
_entity_poly.type
_entity_poly.pdbx_seq_one_letter_code
_entity_poly.pdbx_strand_id
1 'polypeptide(L)'
;MTATDLQPGAAPEDRPRKGPVLPPVREPRWFDRPVDALADLGQELRFYAQVLGAIPTTLKNYPRDIVRLLSEVSFGTGALAVIGGTIGVMLGMTLFVGSVVGMQGYAALDQIGTATLNGFISAYFNTREIAPLVAALALSATVGAGFTAQLGAMRINEEVDALTVMAVPSVNYLVTTRVIAGFVAIIPLYVIGLLTSYAGSRMVTVYLHGQSAGTYDHYFNLFLPPIDILLSFLKIMVFAVLIILIHCRLGYSASGGPAGVGRAVGAAVRRSIVTVAVLDLVMSMALWGTTTTVRIAG
;
A
#
# COMPACT_ATOMS: atom_id res chain seq x y z
N MET A 1 -5.03 90.90 -34.45
CA MET A 1 -6.11 90.19 -33.73
C MET A 1 -5.51 88.85 -33.32
N THR A 2 -5.03 88.81 -32.27
CA THR A 2 -4.69 88.06 -31.08
C THR A 2 -4.89 86.51 -31.20
N ALA A 3 -3.77 85.79 -31.26
CA ALA A 3 -3.70 84.37 -31.08
C ALA A 3 -3.80 84.06 -29.55
N THR A 4 -4.78 83.27 -29.17
CA THR A 4 -5.05 82.91 -27.80
C THR A 4 -4.30 81.61 -27.46
N ASP A 5 -3.58 81.68 -26.37
CA ASP A 5 -2.81 80.61 -25.74
C ASP A 5 -3.59 79.27 -25.55
N LEU A 6 -3.11 78.23 -26.11
CA LEU A 6 -3.48 76.87 -25.73
C LEU A 6 -2.32 76.28 -24.88
N GLN A 7 -2.53 76.26 -23.56
CA GLN A 7 -1.66 75.49 -22.64
C GLN A 7 -1.83 73.98 -22.91
N PRO A 8 -0.76 73.21 -23.04
CA PRO A 8 -0.83 71.76 -23.15
C PRO A 8 -1.20 71.18 -21.76
N GLY A 9 -2.32 70.40 -21.72
CA GLY A 9 -2.78 69.72 -20.53
C GLY A 9 -1.71 68.81 -19.97
N ALA A 10 -1.50 68.96 -18.68
CA ALA A 10 -0.61 68.07 -17.89
C ALA A 10 -1.07 66.64 -18.03
N ALA A 11 -0.15 65.76 -18.43
CA ALA A 11 -0.35 64.30 -18.47
C ALA A 11 -0.68 63.83 -17.01
N PRO A 12 -1.62 62.87 -16.84
CA PRO A 12 -1.93 62.33 -15.51
C PRO A 12 -0.67 61.64 -14.95
N GLU A 13 -0.23 62.07 -13.79
CA GLU A 13 0.83 61.46 -12.98
C GLU A 13 0.57 59.96 -12.82
N ASP A 14 1.45 59.16 -13.41
CA ASP A 14 1.47 57.70 -13.28
C ASP A 14 1.82 57.34 -11.81
N ARG A 15 0.80 57.30 -10.96
CA ARG A 15 0.99 56.78 -9.60
C ARG A 15 1.30 55.31 -9.69
N PRO A 16 2.45 54.83 -9.17
CA PRO A 16 2.77 53.40 -9.20
C PRO A 16 1.63 52.65 -8.49
N ARG A 17 0.93 51.78 -9.24
CA ARG A 17 -0.05 50.84 -8.68
C ARG A 17 0.68 50.01 -7.61
N LYS A 18 0.36 50.25 -6.34
CA LYS A 18 0.79 49.36 -5.24
C LYS A 18 0.24 47.99 -5.58
N GLY A 19 1.14 47.10 -6.00
CA GLY A 19 0.79 45.68 -6.17
C GLY A 19 0.17 45.11 -4.88
N PRO A 20 -0.59 44.05 -4.96
CA PRO A 20 -1.19 43.42 -3.78
C PRO A 20 -0.06 43.17 -2.76
N VAL A 21 -0.23 43.77 -1.57
CA VAL A 21 0.67 43.51 -0.44
C VAL A 21 0.46 42.08 -0.03
N LEU A 22 1.34 41.21 -0.48
CA LEU A 22 1.36 39.81 -0.01
C LEU A 22 1.54 39.84 1.50
N PRO A 23 0.74 39.11 2.27
CA PRO A 23 0.94 39.02 3.71
C PRO A 23 2.37 38.52 3.96
N PRO A 24 3.05 39.00 5.00
CA PRO A 24 4.40 38.58 5.33
C PRO A 24 4.44 37.05 5.46
N VAL A 25 5.30 36.41 4.66
CA VAL A 25 5.59 34.99 4.79
C VAL A 25 6.15 34.80 6.20
N ARG A 26 5.35 34.27 7.12
CA ARG A 26 5.81 33.89 8.43
C ARG A 26 6.77 32.73 8.22
N GLU A 27 8.07 33.00 8.45
CA GLU A 27 9.02 31.90 8.54
C GLU A 27 8.61 30.99 9.72
N PRO A 28 8.42 29.69 9.47
CA PRO A 28 7.99 28.78 10.53
C PRO A 28 9.08 28.76 11.60
N ARG A 29 8.72 29.15 12.81
CA ARG A 29 9.63 29.03 13.96
C ARG A 29 9.98 27.56 14.13
N TRP A 30 11.22 27.25 14.47
CA TRP A 30 11.68 25.85 14.61
C TRP A 30 10.86 25.02 15.62
N PHE A 31 10.16 25.67 16.54
CA PHE A 31 9.21 25.07 17.48
C PHE A 31 7.86 24.67 16.84
N ASP A 32 7.48 25.29 15.74
CA ASP A 32 6.19 25.03 15.09
C ASP A 32 6.22 23.69 14.35
N ARG A 33 7.39 23.27 13.84
CA ARG A 33 7.58 22.02 13.11
C ARG A 33 7.12 20.75 13.85
N PRO A 34 7.48 20.51 15.14
CA PRO A 34 6.99 19.34 15.85
C PRO A 34 5.51 19.42 16.20
N VAL A 35 4.97 20.62 16.45
CA VAL A 35 3.55 20.82 16.72
C VAL A 35 2.72 20.59 15.47
N ASP A 36 3.15 21.10 14.32
CA ASP A 36 2.51 20.87 13.03
C ASP A 36 2.53 19.38 12.65
N ALA A 37 3.66 18.69 12.88
CA ALA A 37 3.77 17.26 12.65
C ALA A 37 2.82 16.44 13.54
N LEU A 38 2.63 16.83 14.80
CA LEU A 38 1.67 16.20 15.71
C LEU A 38 0.23 16.49 15.29
N ALA A 39 -0.05 17.70 14.82
CA ALA A 39 -1.37 18.06 14.29
C ALA A 39 -1.72 17.27 13.02
N ASP A 40 -0.75 17.10 12.11
CA ASP A 40 -0.90 16.30 10.91
C ASP A 40 -1.16 14.82 11.24
N LEU A 41 -0.40 14.25 12.18
CA LEU A 41 -0.63 12.90 12.69
C LEU A 41 -2.02 12.75 13.31
N GLY A 42 -2.46 13.75 14.09
CA GLY A 42 -3.80 13.77 14.67
C GLY A 42 -4.91 13.78 13.61
N GLN A 43 -4.72 14.53 12.53
CA GLN A 43 -5.66 14.55 11.39
C GLN A 43 -5.66 13.22 10.64
N GLU A 44 -4.51 12.60 10.42
CA GLU A 44 -4.41 11.28 9.79
C GLU A 44 -5.11 10.20 10.62
N LEU A 45 -4.86 10.15 11.92
CA LEU A 45 -5.52 9.20 12.83
C LEU A 45 -7.04 9.41 12.89
N ARG A 46 -7.49 10.67 12.91
CA ARG A 46 -8.92 11.01 12.87
C ARG A 46 -9.56 10.52 11.57
N PHE A 47 -8.90 10.71 10.44
CA PHE A 47 -9.38 10.22 9.15
C PHE A 47 -9.48 8.68 9.14
N TYR A 48 -8.45 7.97 9.64
CA TYR A 48 -8.48 6.51 9.72
C TYR A 48 -9.58 6.01 10.67
N ALA A 49 -9.75 6.63 11.82
CA ALA A 49 -10.82 6.29 12.75
C ALA A 49 -12.22 6.52 12.15
N GLN A 50 -12.40 7.61 11.40
CA GLN A 50 -13.65 7.88 10.67
C GLN A 50 -13.94 6.81 9.62
N VAL A 51 -12.95 6.42 8.83
CA VAL A 51 -13.09 5.40 7.79
C VAL A 51 -13.44 4.04 8.40
N LEU A 52 -12.71 3.62 9.44
CA LEU A 52 -12.95 2.34 10.11
C LEU A 52 -14.30 2.32 10.85
N GLY A 53 -14.69 3.43 11.50
CA GLY A 53 -15.99 3.57 12.15
C GLY A 53 -17.18 3.57 11.18
N ALA A 54 -16.96 3.94 9.93
CA ALA A 54 -17.99 3.93 8.88
C ALA A 54 -18.22 2.54 8.24
N ILE A 55 -17.39 1.53 8.53
CA ILE A 55 -17.49 0.20 7.92
C ILE A 55 -18.90 -0.40 8.01
N PRO A 56 -19.57 -0.47 9.18
CA PRO A 56 -20.88 -1.12 9.29
C PRO A 56 -21.97 -0.40 8.47
N THR A 57 -21.94 0.92 8.43
CA THR A 57 -22.89 1.72 7.64
C THR A 57 -22.63 1.59 6.15
N THR A 58 -21.38 1.55 5.73
CA THR A 58 -20.97 1.39 4.33
C THR A 58 -21.34 0.01 3.78
N LEU A 59 -21.11 -1.05 4.54
CA LEU A 59 -21.51 -2.42 4.17
C LEU A 59 -23.02 -2.54 3.93
N LYS A 60 -23.83 -1.84 4.72
CA LYS A 60 -25.29 -1.86 4.57
C LYS A 60 -25.76 -1.04 3.36
N ASN A 61 -25.13 0.11 3.12
CA ASN A 61 -25.66 1.09 2.15
C ASN A 61 -25.07 0.90 0.73
N TYR A 62 -23.83 0.37 0.61
CA TYR A 62 -23.09 0.31 -0.68
C TYR A 62 -22.57 -1.08 -1.05
N PRO A 63 -23.36 -2.18 -0.89
CA PRO A 63 -22.85 -3.54 -1.14
C PRO A 63 -22.49 -3.78 -2.60
N ARG A 64 -23.25 -3.18 -3.55
CA ARG A 64 -22.99 -3.33 -4.99
C ARG A 64 -21.67 -2.69 -5.42
N ASP A 65 -21.34 -1.52 -4.86
CA ASP A 65 -20.10 -0.81 -5.17
C ASP A 65 -18.90 -1.56 -4.60
N ILE A 66 -19.03 -2.16 -3.42
CA ILE A 66 -18.00 -3.00 -2.81
C ILE A 66 -17.70 -4.23 -3.71
N VAL A 67 -18.74 -4.93 -4.20
CA VAL A 67 -18.55 -6.10 -5.08
C VAL A 67 -17.90 -5.70 -6.41
N ARG A 68 -18.30 -4.55 -6.99
CA ARG A 68 -17.67 -4.03 -8.20
C ARG A 68 -16.20 -3.73 -7.97
N LEU A 69 -15.86 -3.00 -6.90
CA LEU A 69 -14.49 -2.70 -6.54
C LEU A 69 -13.67 -3.96 -6.25
N LEU A 70 -14.26 -4.97 -5.63
CA LEU A 70 -13.62 -6.26 -5.39
C LEU A 70 -13.18 -6.93 -6.69
N SER A 71 -14.04 -6.92 -7.70
CA SER A 71 -13.71 -7.46 -9.03
C SER A 71 -12.60 -6.64 -9.71
N GLU A 72 -12.65 -5.31 -9.61
CA GLU A 72 -11.62 -4.42 -10.16
C GLU A 72 -10.26 -4.63 -9.49
N VAL A 73 -10.24 -4.81 -8.18
CA VAL A 73 -9.01 -5.07 -7.39
C VAL A 73 -8.38 -6.41 -7.77
N SER A 74 -9.19 -7.44 -7.93
CA SER A 74 -8.69 -8.80 -8.20
C SER A 74 -8.21 -8.98 -9.64
N PHE A 75 -9.03 -8.58 -10.60
CA PHE A 75 -8.77 -8.81 -12.02
C PHE A 75 -8.18 -7.60 -12.76
N GLY A 76 -8.20 -6.42 -12.13
CA GLY A 76 -7.73 -5.19 -12.75
C GLY A 76 -8.71 -4.62 -13.76
N THR A 77 -8.37 -3.45 -14.31
CA THR A 77 -9.11 -2.77 -15.39
C THR A 77 -8.16 -2.36 -16.50
N GLY A 78 -8.64 -2.36 -17.74
CA GLY A 78 -7.86 -1.92 -18.91
C GLY A 78 -6.62 -2.78 -19.17
N ALA A 79 -5.46 -2.16 -19.32
CA ALA A 79 -4.19 -2.83 -19.65
C ALA A 79 -3.73 -3.82 -18.56
N LEU A 80 -4.06 -3.56 -17.29
CA LEU A 80 -3.72 -4.46 -16.18
C LEU A 80 -4.51 -5.79 -16.26
N ALA A 81 -5.74 -5.77 -16.78
CA ALA A 81 -6.53 -7.00 -16.97
C ALA A 81 -5.86 -7.96 -17.96
N VAL A 82 -5.14 -7.44 -18.96
CA VAL A 82 -4.41 -8.25 -19.94
C VAL A 82 -3.25 -9.03 -19.31
N ILE A 83 -2.62 -8.47 -18.26
CA ILE A 83 -1.48 -9.10 -17.54
C ILE A 83 -1.97 -9.97 -16.37
N GLY A 84 -3.29 -10.17 -16.22
CA GLY A 84 -3.88 -10.90 -15.09
C GLY A 84 -4.08 -10.02 -13.86
N GLY A 85 -4.04 -8.69 -14.00
CA GLY A 85 -4.29 -7.72 -12.95
C GLY A 85 -3.35 -7.86 -11.75
N THR A 86 -3.87 -7.61 -10.57
CA THR A 86 -3.13 -7.76 -9.30
C THR A 86 -2.70 -9.20 -9.05
N ILE A 87 -3.51 -10.18 -9.49
CA ILE A 87 -3.19 -11.61 -9.37
C ILE A 87 -1.89 -11.92 -10.11
N GLY A 88 -1.76 -11.51 -11.38
CA GLY A 88 -0.58 -11.77 -12.19
C GLY A 88 0.70 -11.18 -11.61
N VAL A 89 0.63 -9.94 -11.14
CA VAL A 89 1.77 -9.29 -10.47
C VAL A 89 2.15 -10.02 -9.19
N MET A 90 1.18 -10.39 -8.36
CA MET A 90 1.44 -11.08 -7.10
C MET A 90 2.03 -12.47 -7.35
N LEU A 91 1.46 -13.26 -8.28
CA LEU A 91 2.00 -14.57 -8.67
C LEU A 91 3.45 -14.46 -9.16
N GLY A 92 3.72 -13.52 -10.06
CA GLY A 92 5.07 -13.33 -10.59
C GLY A 92 6.08 -12.96 -9.51
N MET A 93 5.75 -12.00 -8.65
CA MET A 93 6.64 -11.57 -7.57
C MET A 93 6.86 -12.68 -6.53
N THR A 94 5.81 -13.36 -6.08
CA THR A 94 5.94 -14.40 -5.05
C THR A 94 6.61 -15.64 -5.58
N LEU A 95 6.39 -16.03 -6.85
CA LEU A 95 7.09 -17.12 -7.49
C LEU A 95 8.60 -16.84 -7.59
N PHE A 96 8.93 -15.64 -8.09
CA PHE A 96 10.33 -15.23 -8.23
C PHE A 96 11.05 -15.20 -6.89
N VAL A 97 10.47 -14.50 -5.89
CA VAL A 97 11.12 -14.38 -4.58
C VAL A 97 11.16 -15.73 -3.84
N GLY A 98 10.10 -16.54 -3.93
CA GLY A 98 10.12 -17.92 -3.41
C GLY A 98 11.21 -18.76 -4.04
N SER A 99 11.43 -18.64 -5.35
CA SER A 99 12.54 -19.31 -6.06
C SER A 99 13.91 -18.85 -5.55
N VAL A 100 14.08 -17.54 -5.32
CA VAL A 100 15.31 -16.98 -4.73
C VAL A 100 15.54 -17.52 -3.32
N VAL A 101 14.50 -17.61 -2.49
CA VAL A 101 14.61 -18.23 -1.14
C VAL A 101 15.06 -19.68 -1.23
N GLY A 102 14.47 -20.46 -2.15
CA GLY A 102 14.88 -21.85 -2.37
C GLY A 102 16.33 -21.98 -2.80
N MET A 103 16.80 -21.10 -3.69
CA MET A 103 18.17 -21.10 -4.20
C MET A 103 19.17 -20.66 -3.12
N GLN A 104 18.93 -19.55 -2.46
CA GLN A 104 19.84 -19.01 -1.44
C GLN A 104 19.83 -19.84 -0.16
N GLY A 105 18.66 -20.36 0.22
CA GLY A 105 18.53 -21.29 1.35
C GLY A 105 19.33 -22.56 1.13
N TYR A 106 19.23 -23.17 -0.05
CA TYR A 106 20.01 -24.33 -0.42
C TYR A 106 21.52 -24.05 -0.37
N ALA A 107 21.97 -22.96 -1.02
CA ALA A 107 23.37 -22.59 -1.05
C ALA A 107 23.96 -22.32 0.35
N ALA A 108 23.20 -21.67 1.23
CA ALA A 108 23.62 -21.41 2.61
C ALA A 108 23.74 -22.70 3.44
N LEU A 109 22.77 -23.61 3.31
CA LEU A 109 22.78 -24.90 4.02
C LEU A 109 23.83 -25.86 3.48
N ASP A 110 24.14 -25.80 2.19
CA ASP A 110 25.16 -26.64 1.53
C ASP A 110 26.55 -26.35 2.08
N GLN A 111 26.86 -25.08 2.38
CA GLN A 111 28.13 -24.65 2.98
C GLN A 111 28.45 -25.35 4.33
N ILE A 112 27.38 -25.73 5.06
CA ILE A 112 27.52 -26.45 6.35
C ILE A 112 27.11 -27.92 6.27
N GLY A 113 26.94 -28.46 5.06
CA GLY A 113 26.61 -29.87 4.82
C GLY A 113 25.20 -30.28 5.20
N THR A 114 24.26 -29.30 5.32
CA THR A 114 22.86 -29.55 5.73
C THR A 114 21.83 -29.15 4.66
N ALA A 115 22.20 -29.19 3.39
CA ALA A 115 21.36 -28.80 2.25
C ALA A 115 20.00 -29.53 2.22
N THR A 116 19.91 -30.72 2.79
CA THR A 116 18.65 -31.48 2.91
C THR A 116 17.56 -30.77 3.70
N LEU A 117 17.93 -29.83 4.58
CA LEU A 117 16.99 -29.02 5.38
C LEU A 117 16.38 -27.84 4.62
N ASN A 118 16.58 -27.72 3.30
CA ASN A 118 16.08 -26.55 2.56
C ASN A 118 14.54 -26.42 2.59
N GLY A 119 13.80 -27.52 2.77
CA GLY A 119 12.37 -27.49 3.05
C GLY A 119 12.02 -26.67 4.30
N PHE A 120 12.85 -26.77 5.37
CA PHE A 120 12.71 -25.91 6.57
C PHE A 120 12.86 -24.43 6.25
N ILE A 121 13.90 -24.04 5.50
CA ILE A 121 14.10 -22.63 5.11
C ILE A 121 12.88 -22.10 4.39
N SER A 122 12.33 -22.86 3.44
CA SER A 122 11.14 -22.48 2.70
C SER A 122 9.91 -22.35 3.61
N ALA A 123 9.65 -23.34 4.46
CA ALA A 123 8.51 -23.30 5.39
C ALA A 123 8.59 -22.11 6.35
N TYR A 124 9.76 -21.86 6.90
CA TYR A 124 9.96 -20.83 7.92
C TYR A 124 9.96 -19.42 7.34
N PHE A 125 10.87 -19.14 6.38
CA PHE A 125 11.07 -17.78 5.88
C PHE A 125 9.94 -17.33 4.94
N ASN A 126 9.48 -18.19 4.03
CA ASN A 126 8.38 -17.79 3.14
C ASN A 126 7.11 -17.49 3.91
N THR A 127 6.79 -18.29 4.94
CA THR A 127 5.54 -18.08 5.70
C THR A 127 5.59 -16.85 6.58
N ARG A 128 6.68 -16.65 7.33
CA ARG A 128 6.75 -15.63 8.37
C ARG A 128 7.10 -14.25 7.86
N GLU A 129 7.97 -14.18 6.83
CA GLU A 129 8.57 -12.92 6.40
C GLU A 129 8.31 -12.64 4.91
N ILE A 130 8.73 -13.55 4.03
CA ILE A 130 8.84 -13.24 2.60
C ILE A 130 7.46 -13.06 1.96
N ALA A 131 6.56 -14.03 2.13
CA ALA A 131 5.26 -13.97 1.46
C ALA A 131 4.40 -12.79 1.94
N PRO A 132 4.28 -12.49 3.25
CA PRO A 132 3.53 -11.31 3.70
C PRO A 132 4.13 -10.00 3.19
N LEU A 133 5.46 -9.86 3.25
CA LEU A 133 6.14 -8.64 2.81
C LEU A 133 5.99 -8.42 1.30
N VAL A 134 6.23 -9.45 0.48
CA VAL A 134 6.10 -9.37 -0.98
C VAL A 134 4.65 -9.11 -1.39
N ALA A 135 3.68 -9.75 -0.74
CA ALA A 135 2.26 -9.49 -0.97
C ALA A 135 1.87 -8.05 -0.62
N ALA A 136 2.40 -7.49 0.46
CA ALA A 136 2.19 -6.10 0.84
C ALA A 136 2.76 -5.12 -0.20
N LEU A 137 3.97 -5.39 -0.70
CA LEU A 137 4.60 -4.59 -1.75
C LEU A 137 3.79 -4.65 -3.06
N ALA A 138 3.35 -5.84 -3.46
CA ALA A 138 2.50 -6.01 -4.64
C ALA A 138 1.17 -5.26 -4.49
N LEU A 139 0.51 -5.35 -3.32
CA LEU A 139 -0.72 -4.63 -3.02
C LEU A 139 -0.53 -3.12 -3.10
N SER A 140 0.55 -2.60 -2.52
CA SER A 140 0.87 -1.16 -2.57
C SER A 140 1.10 -0.67 -4.00
N ALA A 141 1.89 -1.42 -4.79
CA ALA A 141 2.26 -1.03 -6.15
C ALA A 141 1.10 -1.13 -7.15
N THR A 142 0.14 -2.01 -6.92
CA THR A 142 -0.99 -2.24 -7.84
C THR A 142 -2.27 -1.57 -7.34
N VAL A 143 -2.92 -2.16 -6.34
CA VAL A 143 -4.21 -1.71 -5.81
C VAL A 143 -4.09 -0.35 -5.14
N GLY A 144 -3.09 -0.18 -4.28
CA GLY A 144 -2.86 1.06 -3.56
C GLY A 144 -2.63 2.24 -4.51
N ALA A 145 -1.67 2.08 -5.43
CA ALA A 145 -1.35 3.10 -6.43
C ALA A 145 -2.57 3.43 -7.30
N GLY A 146 -3.35 2.42 -7.71
CA GLY A 146 -4.59 2.57 -8.46
C GLY A 146 -5.63 3.39 -7.67
N PHE A 147 -5.86 3.09 -6.40
CA PHE A 147 -6.79 3.84 -5.55
C PHE A 147 -6.35 5.29 -5.35
N THR A 148 -5.04 5.52 -5.16
CA THR A 148 -4.52 6.90 -5.06
C THR A 148 -4.75 7.68 -6.33
N ALA A 149 -4.50 7.06 -7.49
CA ALA A 149 -4.69 7.70 -8.80
C ALA A 149 -6.17 8.00 -9.07
N GLN A 150 -7.07 7.04 -8.84
CA GLN A 150 -8.51 7.21 -9.03
C GLN A 150 -9.09 8.30 -8.12
N LEU A 151 -8.82 8.23 -6.81
CA LEU A 151 -9.31 9.24 -5.87
C LEU A 151 -8.71 10.61 -6.15
N GLY A 152 -7.43 10.67 -6.54
CA GLY A 152 -6.78 11.91 -6.94
C GLY A 152 -7.39 12.52 -8.20
N ALA A 153 -7.74 11.71 -9.21
CA ALA A 153 -8.45 12.16 -10.40
C ALA A 153 -9.84 12.70 -10.05
N MET A 154 -10.63 11.98 -9.24
CA MET A 154 -11.93 12.44 -8.77
C MET A 154 -11.83 13.75 -7.96
N ARG A 155 -10.76 13.92 -7.19
CA ARG A 155 -10.55 15.15 -6.40
C ARG A 155 -10.23 16.37 -7.29
N ILE A 156 -9.36 16.22 -8.29
CA ILE A 156 -9.02 17.33 -9.20
C ILE A 156 -10.15 17.66 -10.19
N ASN A 157 -11.06 16.73 -10.45
CA ASN A 157 -12.25 16.92 -11.27
C ASN A 157 -13.47 17.43 -10.46
N GLU A 158 -13.27 17.77 -9.18
CA GLU A 158 -14.33 18.26 -8.27
C GLU A 158 -15.47 17.25 -8.01
N GLU A 159 -15.31 15.99 -8.42
CA GLU A 159 -16.33 14.93 -8.20
C GLU A 159 -16.57 14.66 -6.71
N VAL A 160 -15.53 14.79 -5.87
CA VAL A 160 -15.64 14.65 -4.41
C VAL A 160 -16.49 15.78 -3.81
N ASP A 161 -16.34 16.99 -4.32
CA ASP A 161 -17.10 18.16 -3.84
C ASP A 161 -18.55 18.07 -4.34
N ALA A 162 -18.78 17.59 -5.57
CA ALA A 162 -20.13 17.33 -6.09
C ALA A 162 -20.89 16.31 -5.23
N LEU A 163 -20.26 15.23 -4.77
CA LEU A 163 -20.87 14.27 -3.84
C LEU A 163 -21.28 14.94 -2.52
N THR A 164 -20.45 15.85 -2.01
CA THR A 164 -20.73 16.58 -0.77
C THR A 164 -21.94 17.50 -0.92
N VAL A 165 -22.07 18.18 -2.07
CA VAL A 165 -23.24 19.02 -2.39
C VAL A 165 -24.53 18.20 -2.49
N MET A 166 -24.43 16.97 -2.98
CA MET A 166 -25.55 16.01 -3.03
C MET A 166 -25.85 15.35 -1.68
N ALA A 167 -25.23 15.79 -0.59
CA ALA A 167 -25.35 15.22 0.76
C ALA A 167 -24.93 13.72 0.85
N VAL A 168 -24.10 13.25 -0.09
CA VAL A 168 -23.52 11.92 -0.02
C VAL A 168 -22.23 11.98 0.80
N PRO A 169 -22.06 11.16 1.86
CA PRO A 169 -20.85 11.17 2.68
C PRO A 169 -19.66 10.62 1.86
N SER A 170 -18.91 11.52 1.23
CA SER A 170 -17.85 11.19 0.26
C SER A 170 -16.78 10.25 0.81
N VAL A 171 -16.39 10.40 2.09
CA VAL A 171 -15.42 9.49 2.74
C VAL A 171 -15.97 8.07 2.83
N ASN A 172 -17.24 7.90 3.26
CA ASN A 172 -17.86 6.58 3.39
C ASN A 172 -18.02 5.90 2.03
N TYR A 173 -18.49 6.67 1.03
CA TYR A 173 -18.74 6.15 -0.31
C TYR A 173 -17.46 5.85 -1.08
N LEU A 174 -16.44 6.73 -1.03
CA LEU A 174 -15.23 6.60 -1.85
C LEU A 174 -14.12 5.85 -1.14
N VAL A 175 -13.89 6.11 0.15
CA VAL A 175 -12.73 5.56 0.87
C VAL A 175 -13.09 4.25 1.56
N THR A 176 -14.17 4.24 2.36
CA THR A 176 -14.50 3.05 3.16
C THR A 176 -14.87 1.85 2.27
N THR A 177 -15.53 2.07 1.12
CA THR A 177 -15.80 1.00 0.14
C THR A 177 -14.52 0.36 -0.39
N ARG A 178 -13.48 1.17 -0.67
CA ARG A 178 -12.18 0.70 -1.14
C ARG A 178 -11.42 -0.07 -0.05
N VAL A 179 -11.49 0.39 1.19
CA VAL A 179 -10.88 -0.33 2.33
C VAL A 179 -11.51 -1.71 2.51
N ILE A 180 -12.84 -1.80 2.45
CA ILE A 180 -13.54 -3.08 2.57
C ILE A 180 -13.21 -4.00 1.38
N ALA A 181 -13.29 -3.49 0.15
CA ALA A 181 -13.00 -4.27 -1.04
C ALA A 181 -11.57 -4.81 -1.05
N GLY A 182 -10.59 -3.97 -0.73
CA GLY A 182 -9.18 -4.39 -0.69
C GLY A 182 -8.88 -5.35 0.46
N PHE A 183 -9.52 -5.17 1.63
CA PHE A 183 -9.40 -6.10 2.75
C PHE A 183 -9.95 -7.49 2.43
N VAL A 184 -11.07 -7.57 1.72
CA VAL A 184 -11.63 -8.86 1.28
C VAL A 184 -10.80 -9.47 0.16
N ALA A 185 -10.33 -8.66 -0.79
CA ALA A 185 -9.53 -9.12 -1.93
C ALA A 185 -8.19 -9.74 -1.53
N ILE A 186 -7.54 -9.18 -0.48
CA ILE A 186 -6.22 -9.68 -0.08
C ILE A 186 -6.25 -11.12 0.42
N ILE A 187 -7.37 -11.61 0.96
CA ILE A 187 -7.48 -12.96 1.49
C ILE A 187 -7.18 -14.01 0.42
N PRO A 188 -7.95 -14.12 -0.68
CA PRO A 188 -7.67 -15.08 -1.73
C PRO A 188 -6.35 -14.79 -2.46
N LEU A 189 -6.01 -13.51 -2.64
CA LEU A 189 -4.75 -13.10 -3.27
C LEU A 189 -3.54 -13.61 -2.47
N TYR A 190 -3.58 -13.49 -1.15
CA TYR A 190 -2.49 -13.95 -0.29
C TYR A 190 -2.37 -15.47 -0.26
N VAL A 191 -3.49 -16.21 -0.23
CA VAL A 191 -3.46 -17.68 -0.35
C VAL A 191 -2.71 -18.09 -1.61
N ILE A 192 -3.08 -17.52 -2.75
CA ILE A 192 -2.44 -17.82 -4.04
C ILE A 192 -0.96 -17.43 -4.00
N GLY A 193 -0.63 -16.25 -3.49
CA GLY A 193 0.75 -15.77 -3.37
C GLY A 193 1.62 -16.65 -2.48
N LEU A 194 1.10 -17.07 -1.31
CA LEU A 194 1.81 -17.96 -0.39
C LEU A 194 2.10 -19.34 -1.01
N LEU A 195 1.08 -19.95 -1.62
CA LEU A 195 1.22 -21.23 -2.33
C LEU A 195 2.22 -21.13 -3.48
N THR A 196 2.19 -20.04 -4.23
CA THR A 196 3.11 -19.78 -5.34
C THR A 196 4.55 -19.59 -4.85
N SER A 197 4.75 -18.93 -3.72
CA SER A 197 6.07 -18.79 -3.08
C SER A 197 6.64 -20.16 -2.67
N TYR A 198 5.82 -21.03 -2.08
CA TYR A 198 6.22 -22.40 -1.76
C TYR A 198 6.56 -23.21 -3.01
N ALA A 199 5.72 -23.10 -4.06
CA ALA A 199 5.97 -23.78 -5.33
C ALA A 199 7.29 -23.33 -5.97
N GLY A 200 7.59 -22.02 -5.94
CA GLY A 200 8.85 -21.47 -6.45
C GLY A 200 10.06 -22.03 -5.73
N SER A 201 10.05 -22.04 -4.40
CA SER A 201 11.13 -22.58 -3.57
C SER A 201 11.32 -24.09 -3.79
N ARG A 202 10.21 -24.84 -3.83
CA ARG A 202 10.22 -26.29 -4.10
C ARG A 202 10.76 -26.60 -5.50
N MET A 203 10.31 -25.84 -6.50
CA MET A 203 10.70 -26.04 -7.89
C MET A 203 12.22 -25.89 -8.06
N VAL A 204 12.81 -24.84 -7.50
CA VAL A 204 14.26 -24.60 -7.56
C VAL A 204 15.02 -25.69 -6.80
N THR A 205 14.58 -26.05 -5.61
CA THR A 205 15.28 -27.04 -4.78
C THR A 205 15.28 -28.42 -5.41
N VAL A 206 14.14 -28.85 -5.94
CA VAL A 206 14.01 -30.22 -6.53
C VAL A 206 14.58 -30.27 -7.93
N TYR A 207 14.25 -29.33 -8.82
CA TYR A 207 14.64 -29.44 -10.24
C TYR A 207 15.99 -28.82 -10.56
N LEU A 208 16.38 -27.74 -9.86
CA LEU A 208 17.66 -27.07 -10.14
C LEU A 208 18.81 -27.68 -9.33
N HIS A 209 18.58 -27.96 -8.04
CA HIS A 209 19.60 -28.53 -7.15
C HIS A 209 19.53 -30.06 -7.05
N GLY A 210 18.55 -30.73 -7.68
CA GLY A 210 18.43 -32.18 -7.72
C GLY A 210 18.09 -32.85 -6.37
N GLN A 211 17.62 -32.07 -5.39
CA GLN A 211 17.20 -32.64 -4.10
C GLN A 211 15.95 -33.52 -4.29
N SER A 212 15.90 -34.65 -3.56
CA SER A 212 14.69 -35.49 -3.56
C SER A 212 13.47 -34.72 -3.12
N ALA A 213 12.39 -34.82 -3.90
CA ALA A 213 11.12 -34.19 -3.56
C ALA A 213 10.58 -34.66 -2.20
N GLY A 214 10.71 -35.96 -1.90
CA GLY A 214 10.28 -36.50 -0.61
C GLY A 214 11.05 -35.93 0.57
N THR A 215 12.36 -35.72 0.44
CA THR A 215 13.18 -35.08 1.47
C THR A 215 12.77 -33.63 1.70
N TYR A 216 12.55 -32.86 0.61
CA TYR A 216 12.10 -31.50 0.71
C TYR A 216 10.72 -31.41 1.39
N ASP A 217 9.76 -32.19 0.93
CA ASP A 217 8.39 -32.19 1.44
C ASP A 217 8.33 -32.66 2.91
N HIS A 218 9.17 -33.58 3.33
CA HIS A 218 9.31 -34.03 4.72
C HIS A 218 9.72 -32.88 5.64
N TYR A 219 10.82 -32.19 5.34
CA TYR A 219 11.29 -31.08 6.17
C TYR A 219 10.39 -29.84 6.07
N PHE A 220 9.78 -29.60 4.92
CA PHE A 220 8.79 -28.54 4.76
C PHE A 220 7.59 -28.74 5.69
N ASN A 221 6.98 -29.93 5.67
CA ASN A 221 5.81 -30.24 6.52
C ASN A 221 6.16 -30.30 8.01
N LEU A 222 7.34 -30.80 8.35
CA LEU A 222 7.81 -30.90 9.73
C LEU A 222 7.92 -29.51 10.40
N PHE A 223 8.34 -28.49 9.63
CA PHE A 223 8.61 -27.15 10.13
C PHE A 223 7.55 -26.10 9.72
N LEU A 224 6.40 -26.53 9.22
CA LEU A 224 5.27 -25.64 8.89
C LEU A 224 4.10 -25.86 9.86
N PRO A 225 4.15 -25.32 11.07
CA PRO A 225 3.02 -25.41 11.99
C PRO A 225 1.84 -24.59 11.47
N PRO A 226 0.59 -25.08 11.54
CA PRO A 226 -0.60 -24.36 11.06
C PRO A 226 -0.78 -22.98 11.68
N ILE A 227 -0.31 -22.79 12.91
CA ILE A 227 -0.38 -21.48 13.60
C ILE A 227 0.44 -20.42 12.88
N ASP A 228 1.58 -20.76 12.28
CA ASP A 228 2.40 -19.80 11.55
C ASP A 228 1.70 -19.29 10.30
N ILE A 229 0.97 -20.15 9.61
CA ILE A 229 0.12 -19.74 8.47
C ILE A 229 -0.93 -18.74 8.94
N LEU A 230 -1.61 -19.02 10.06
CA LEU A 230 -2.62 -18.11 10.60
C LEU A 230 -2.02 -16.76 11.01
N LEU A 231 -0.87 -16.77 11.67
CA LEU A 231 -0.18 -15.54 12.08
C LEU A 231 0.31 -14.74 10.86
N SER A 232 0.77 -15.41 9.80
CA SER A 232 1.16 -14.73 8.55
C SER A 232 -0.05 -14.08 7.86
N PHE A 233 -1.22 -14.73 7.91
CA PHE A 233 -2.48 -14.12 7.47
C PHE A 233 -2.84 -12.89 8.29
N LEU A 234 -2.75 -12.96 9.60
CA LEU A 234 -2.97 -11.79 10.47
C LEU A 234 -2.04 -10.64 10.09
N LYS A 235 -0.76 -10.94 9.85
CA LYS A 235 0.27 -9.97 9.45
C LYS A 235 -0.11 -9.23 8.16
N ILE A 236 -0.43 -9.97 7.09
CA ILE A 236 -0.82 -9.34 5.81
C ILE A 236 -2.15 -8.59 5.89
N MET A 237 -3.11 -9.04 6.70
CA MET A 237 -4.38 -8.33 6.90
C MET A 237 -4.16 -6.95 7.52
N VAL A 238 -3.27 -6.84 8.50
CA VAL A 238 -2.88 -5.56 9.11
C VAL A 238 -2.17 -4.68 8.09
N PHE A 239 -1.24 -5.22 7.32
CA PHE A 239 -0.54 -4.48 6.26
C PHE A 239 -1.51 -3.95 5.22
N ALA A 240 -2.46 -4.77 4.76
CA ALA A 240 -3.44 -4.39 3.74
C ALA A 240 -4.29 -3.20 4.18
N VAL A 241 -4.81 -3.22 5.42
CA VAL A 241 -5.61 -2.12 5.96
C VAL A 241 -4.79 -0.82 5.96
N LEU A 242 -3.57 -0.86 6.47
CA LEU A 242 -2.72 0.34 6.54
C LEU A 242 -2.30 0.85 5.16
N ILE A 243 -1.91 -0.03 4.25
CA ILE A 243 -1.57 0.34 2.87
C ILE A 243 -2.75 1.07 2.23
N ILE A 244 -3.95 0.47 2.27
CA ILE A 244 -5.13 1.05 1.61
C ILE A 244 -5.51 2.38 2.25
N LEU A 245 -5.46 2.50 3.58
CA LEU A 245 -5.73 3.76 4.28
C LEU A 245 -4.75 4.87 3.87
N ILE A 246 -3.44 4.58 3.84
CA ILE A 246 -2.41 5.55 3.42
C ILE A 246 -2.66 6.01 1.98
N HIS A 247 -2.90 5.06 1.09
CA HIS A 247 -3.15 5.34 -0.33
C HIS A 247 -4.43 6.13 -0.56
N CYS A 248 -5.53 5.75 0.08
CA CYS A 248 -6.78 6.48 -0.01
C CYS A 248 -6.67 7.89 0.59
N ARG A 249 -5.98 8.07 1.72
CA ARG A 249 -5.77 9.37 2.35
C ARG A 249 -5.03 10.33 1.42
N LEU A 250 -3.93 9.88 0.80
CA LEU A 250 -3.13 10.71 -0.09
C LEU A 250 -3.83 10.98 -1.42
N GLY A 251 -4.59 10.03 -1.95
CA GLY A 251 -5.43 10.25 -3.12
C GLY A 251 -6.55 11.24 -2.86
N TYR A 252 -7.27 11.09 -1.75
CA TYR A 252 -8.37 11.97 -1.37
C TYR A 252 -7.94 13.43 -1.11
N SER A 253 -6.70 13.65 -0.68
CA SER A 253 -6.10 14.97 -0.45
C SER A 253 -5.23 15.48 -1.60
N ALA A 254 -5.24 14.82 -2.76
CA ALA A 254 -4.44 15.23 -3.90
C ALA A 254 -4.85 16.61 -4.42
N SER A 255 -3.87 17.43 -4.83
CA SER A 255 -4.06 18.78 -5.34
C SER A 255 -2.99 19.14 -6.36
N GLY A 256 -3.22 20.18 -7.17
CA GLY A 256 -2.24 20.65 -8.16
C GLY A 256 -2.30 19.91 -9.49
N GLY A 257 -3.50 19.51 -9.90
CA GLY A 257 -3.77 18.92 -11.21
C GLY A 257 -3.18 17.51 -11.42
N PRO A 258 -3.08 17.03 -12.67
CA PRO A 258 -2.58 15.69 -12.97
C PRO A 258 -1.17 15.41 -12.42
N ALA A 259 -0.27 16.39 -12.46
CA ALA A 259 1.06 16.28 -11.88
C ALA A 259 1.01 16.10 -10.35
N GLY A 260 0.02 16.71 -9.69
CA GLY A 260 -0.24 16.55 -8.26
C GLY A 260 -0.68 15.13 -7.91
N VAL A 261 -1.54 14.52 -8.73
CA VAL A 261 -1.96 13.12 -8.57
C VAL A 261 -0.75 12.18 -8.66
N GLY A 262 0.12 12.37 -9.67
CA GLY A 262 1.35 11.59 -9.78
C GLY A 262 2.26 11.70 -8.55
N ARG A 263 2.41 12.91 -7.99
CA ARG A 263 3.17 13.11 -6.73
C ARG A 263 2.51 12.41 -5.54
N ALA A 264 1.17 12.45 -5.45
CA ALA A 264 0.42 11.76 -4.39
C ALA A 264 0.62 10.24 -4.45
N VAL A 265 0.55 9.64 -5.66
CA VAL A 265 0.83 8.21 -5.87
C VAL A 265 2.24 7.84 -5.41
N GLY A 266 3.27 8.59 -5.88
CA GLY A 266 4.64 8.34 -5.46
C GLY A 266 4.88 8.51 -3.96
N ALA A 267 4.21 9.47 -3.32
CA ALA A 267 4.27 9.67 -1.87
C ALA A 267 3.58 8.53 -1.12
N ALA A 268 2.42 8.05 -1.61
CA ALA A 268 1.67 6.96 -1.01
C ALA A 268 2.46 5.65 -1.02
N VAL A 269 3.05 5.30 -2.17
CA VAL A 269 3.91 4.10 -2.30
C VAL A 269 5.09 4.17 -1.35
N ARG A 270 5.82 5.30 -1.30
CA ARG A 270 6.96 5.43 -0.37
C ARG A 270 6.55 5.32 1.09
N ARG A 271 5.45 6.00 1.50
CA ARG A 271 4.97 5.94 2.89
C ARG A 271 4.51 4.54 3.26
N SER A 272 3.76 3.86 2.40
CA SER A 272 3.28 2.50 2.67
C SER A 272 4.43 1.50 2.77
N ILE A 273 5.45 1.57 1.90
CA ILE A 273 6.63 0.69 1.97
C ILE A 273 7.37 0.88 3.30
N VAL A 274 7.64 2.12 3.70
CA VAL A 274 8.32 2.40 4.97
C VAL A 274 7.49 1.93 6.16
N THR A 275 6.18 2.21 6.16
CA THR A 275 5.28 1.79 7.23
C THR A 275 5.22 0.27 7.34
N VAL A 276 5.10 -0.44 6.21
CA VAL A 276 5.09 -1.90 6.17
C VAL A 276 6.42 -2.46 6.67
N ALA A 277 7.56 -1.94 6.25
CA ALA A 277 8.87 -2.44 6.68
C ALA A 277 9.07 -2.30 8.21
N VAL A 278 8.68 -1.16 8.78
CA VAL A 278 8.75 -0.95 10.24
C VAL A 278 7.78 -1.86 10.99
N LEU A 279 6.56 -1.96 10.48
CA LEU A 279 5.53 -2.79 11.10
C LEU A 279 5.83 -4.28 10.97
N ASP A 280 6.45 -4.70 9.87
CA ASP A 280 6.91 -6.06 9.63
C ASP A 280 7.88 -6.50 10.73
N LEU A 281 8.90 -5.68 11.00
CA LEU A 281 9.83 -5.92 12.09
C LEU A 281 9.14 -6.03 13.46
N VAL A 282 8.26 -5.06 13.77
CA VAL A 282 7.55 -5.04 15.06
C VAL A 282 6.63 -6.25 15.22
N MET A 283 5.87 -6.60 14.18
CA MET A 283 4.99 -7.76 14.21
C MET A 283 5.75 -9.07 14.28
N SER A 284 6.87 -9.21 13.56
CA SER A 284 7.71 -10.41 13.65
C SER A 284 8.27 -10.61 15.05
N MET A 285 8.74 -9.53 15.69
CA MET A 285 9.18 -9.59 17.08
C MET A 285 8.04 -9.90 18.04
N ALA A 286 6.85 -9.32 17.83
CA ALA A 286 5.69 -9.54 18.70
C ALA A 286 5.10 -10.95 18.56
N LEU A 287 5.05 -11.50 17.34
CA LEU A 287 4.40 -12.78 17.07
C LEU A 287 5.33 -13.96 17.30
N TRP A 288 6.62 -13.82 17.02
CA TRP A 288 7.60 -14.92 17.10
C TRP A 288 8.81 -14.65 17.99
N GLY A 289 9.03 -13.41 18.43
CA GLY A 289 10.23 -13.02 19.18
C GLY A 289 10.35 -13.62 20.59
N THR A 290 9.24 -14.06 21.19
CA THR A 290 9.20 -14.59 22.57
C THR A 290 9.10 -16.12 22.64
N THR A 291 8.87 -16.80 21.52
CA THR A 291 8.67 -18.23 21.47
C THR A 291 9.62 -18.88 20.47
N THR A 292 10.48 -19.78 20.94
CA THR A 292 11.17 -20.73 20.06
C THR A 292 10.15 -21.76 19.58
N THR A 293 9.47 -21.47 18.46
CA THR A 293 8.47 -22.38 17.85
C THR A 293 9.10 -23.59 17.16
N VAL A 294 10.42 -23.63 17.03
CA VAL A 294 11.15 -24.79 16.51
C VAL A 294 11.35 -25.78 17.66
N ARG A 295 10.40 -26.68 17.85
CA ARG A 295 10.60 -27.87 18.70
C ARG A 295 11.39 -28.89 17.90
N ILE A 296 12.69 -28.99 18.18
CA ILE A 296 13.60 -29.95 17.53
C ILE A 296 13.45 -31.35 18.15
N ALA A 297 12.82 -31.45 19.32
CA ALA A 297 12.49 -32.74 19.94
C ALA A 297 11.07 -32.62 20.54
N GLY A 298 10.17 -33.43 20.05
CA GLY A 298 8.84 -33.67 20.60
C GLY A 298 8.80 -34.97 21.32
#